data_3dc484120571ddfaf9dc538cb7f7d7f5
#
_entry.id   3dc484120571ddfaf9dc538cb7f7d7f5
#
_cell.length_a   1.000
_cell.length_b   1.000
_cell.length_c   1.000
_cell.angle_alpha   90.00
_cell.angle_beta   90.00
_cell.angle_gamma   90.00
#
_symmetry.space_group_name_H-M   'P 1'
#
loop_
_entity.id
_entity.type
_entity.pdbx_description
1 polymer ?
#
loop_
_entity_poly.entity_id
_entity_poly.type
_entity_poly.pdbx_seq_one_letter_code
_entity_poly.pdbx_strand_id
1 'polypeptide(L)'
;GHVDFSYEVSRSIAACEGALLIVDAAQGIQAQTISNLYMAIENDLTIIPIVNKVDLPSAMPEEVEDQIIELLGCDRSEIIRASGKTGQGVDQILRAIVEQVPAPAGDPDAPLQCLIFDSVFNPFRGIIAYFKVVNGSIRKGDHVKFIATEKEYDADEVGVLRLDMEPRSEVKTGDVGYIISGIKTSREVKVGDTITHVAKPAKEAIAGFEEVKPMVFAGVYPIEAEDFENLRTSLEKLQLNDASLTFQPESSVALGFGFRCGFLGLLHMEIVQ
;
A
#
# COMPACT_ATOMS: atom_id res chain seq x y z
N GLY A 1 10.82 6.87 2.21
CA GLY A 1 10.80 6.49 0.80
C GLY A 1 11.10 7.66 -0.14
N HIS A 2 11.39 7.38 -1.39
CA HIS A 2 11.56 8.41 -2.41
C HIS A 2 10.19 8.98 -2.83
N VAL A 3 10.13 10.25 -3.26
CA VAL A 3 8.89 10.92 -3.67
C VAL A 3 8.14 10.19 -4.80
N ASP A 4 8.87 9.50 -5.67
CA ASP A 4 8.30 8.71 -6.78
C ASP A 4 7.42 7.54 -6.28
N PHE A 5 7.55 7.15 -5.00
CA PHE A 5 6.77 6.07 -4.37
C PHE A 5 5.75 6.57 -3.34
N SER A 6 5.37 7.84 -3.40
CA SER A 6 4.35 8.41 -2.51
C SER A 6 2.97 7.74 -2.67
N TYR A 7 2.69 7.20 -3.86
CA TYR A 7 1.43 6.48 -4.12
C TYR A 7 1.35 5.16 -3.35
N GLU A 8 2.41 4.37 -3.32
CA GLU A 8 2.49 3.13 -2.53
C GLU A 8 2.35 3.43 -1.03
N VAL A 9 2.95 4.53 -0.57
CA VAL A 9 2.82 4.99 0.82
C VAL A 9 1.37 5.36 1.12
N SER A 10 0.69 6.12 0.26
CA SER A 10 -0.70 6.53 0.47
C SER A 10 -1.66 5.33 0.56
N ARG A 11 -1.45 4.31 -0.28
CA ARG A 11 -2.24 3.07 -0.24
C ARG A 11 -2.02 2.29 1.07
N SER A 12 -0.78 2.18 1.51
CA SER A 12 -0.44 1.52 2.77
C SER A 12 -1.01 2.24 3.98
N ILE A 13 -0.98 3.57 3.98
CA ILE A 13 -1.54 4.44 5.03
C ILE A 13 -3.05 4.20 5.19
N ALA A 14 -3.79 4.04 4.09
CA ALA A 14 -5.24 3.80 4.13
C ALA A 14 -5.64 2.48 4.82
N ALA A 15 -4.71 1.55 5.01
CA ALA A 15 -4.94 0.32 5.75
C ALA A 15 -4.60 0.42 7.26
N CYS A 16 -4.15 1.58 7.73
CA CYS A 16 -3.63 1.79 9.09
C CYS A 16 -4.53 2.72 9.90
N GLU A 17 -4.50 2.60 11.23
CA GLU A 17 -5.11 3.51 12.20
C GLU A 17 -4.08 4.38 12.91
N GLY A 18 -2.79 4.07 12.78
CA GLY A 18 -1.69 4.84 13.37
C GLY A 18 -0.43 4.71 12.54
N ALA A 19 0.50 5.65 12.76
CA ALA A 19 1.79 5.69 12.10
C ALA A 19 2.91 6.01 13.10
N LEU A 20 4.05 5.34 12.96
CA LEU A 20 5.26 5.64 13.69
C LEU A 20 6.07 6.65 12.87
N LEU A 21 6.22 7.88 13.38
CA LEU A 21 7.09 8.88 12.78
C LEU A 21 8.53 8.64 13.25
N ILE A 22 9.28 7.86 12.47
CA ILE A 22 10.65 7.49 12.82
C ILE A 22 11.64 8.47 12.21
N VAL A 23 12.34 9.24 13.04
CA VAL A 23 13.35 10.22 12.64
C VAL A 23 14.74 9.75 13.09
N ASP A 24 15.70 9.82 12.19
CA ASP A 24 17.10 9.46 12.46
C ASP A 24 17.76 10.52 13.36
N ALA A 25 18.30 10.10 14.51
CA ALA A 25 18.94 10.99 15.48
C ALA A 25 20.19 11.72 14.96
N ALA A 26 20.80 11.22 13.86
CA ALA A 26 21.99 11.85 13.26
C ALA A 26 21.66 12.71 12.03
N GLN A 27 20.49 12.50 11.38
CA GLN A 27 20.11 13.21 10.17
C GLN A 27 18.99 14.22 10.36
N GLY A 28 18.18 14.06 11.42
CA GLY A 28 17.01 14.87 11.66
C GLY A 28 15.89 14.66 10.64
N ILE A 29 14.96 15.62 10.59
CA ILE A 29 13.80 15.59 9.71
C ILE A 29 14.21 15.82 8.25
N GLN A 30 13.79 14.94 7.36
CA GLN A 30 14.00 15.01 5.92
C GLN A 30 12.71 15.44 5.20
N ALA A 31 12.82 15.95 3.96
CA ALA A 31 11.66 16.37 3.18
C ALA A 31 10.61 15.25 3.00
N GLN A 32 11.06 14.01 2.80
CA GLN A 32 10.17 12.85 2.70
C GLN A 32 9.45 12.53 4.01
N THR A 33 10.10 12.78 5.16
CA THR A 33 9.47 12.64 6.48
C THR A 33 8.26 13.56 6.60
N ILE A 34 8.42 14.82 6.17
CA ILE A 34 7.36 15.83 6.17
C ILE A 34 6.21 15.42 5.23
N SER A 35 6.53 15.03 3.99
CA SER A 35 5.51 14.61 3.01
C SER A 35 4.70 13.41 3.49
N ASN A 36 5.36 12.39 4.04
CA ASN A 36 4.69 11.20 4.56
C ASN A 36 3.87 11.51 5.82
N LEU A 37 4.34 12.43 6.67
CA LEU A 37 3.60 12.87 7.84
C LEU A 37 2.30 13.57 7.45
N TYR A 38 2.33 14.47 6.47
CA TYR A 38 1.10 15.13 5.98
C TYR A 38 0.10 14.12 5.45
N MET A 39 0.54 13.12 4.66
CA MET A 39 -0.36 12.04 4.20
C MET A 39 -0.97 11.27 5.39
N ALA A 40 -0.21 11.01 6.45
CA ALA A 40 -0.73 10.32 7.63
C ALA A 40 -1.76 11.18 8.38
N ILE A 41 -1.53 12.49 8.51
CA ILE A 41 -2.46 13.44 9.14
C ILE A 41 -3.74 13.59 8.31
N GLU A 42 -3.64 13.70 6.99
CA GLU A 42 -4.79 13.78 6.08
C GLU A 42 -5.70 12.53 6.14
N ASN A 43 -5.13 11.39 6.55
CA ASN A 43 -5.86 10.14 6.78
C ASN A 43 -6.24 9.91 8.26
N ASP A 44 -6.19 10.95 9.10
CA ASP A 44 -6.56 10.90 10.52
C ASP A 44 -5.81 9.85 11.35
N LEU A 45 -4.57 9.51 10.95
CA LEU A 45 -3.78 8.53 11.70
C LEU A 45 -3.25 9.10 13.01
N THR A 46 -3.25 8.28 14.06
CA THR A 46 -2.53 8.58 15.31
C THR A 46 -1.04 8.53 15.05
N ILE A 47 -0.31 9.62 15.34
CA ILE A 47 1.13 9.71 15.11
C ILE A 47 1.89 9.48 16.41
N ILE A 48 2.81 8.51 16.41
CA ILE A 48 3.73 8.25 17.53
C ILE A 48 5.13 8.69 17.10
N PRO A 49 5.67 9.79 17.64
CA PRO A 49 7.00 10.29 17.27
C PRO A 49 8.14 9.49 17.94
N ILE A 50 9.14 9.13 17.14
CA ILE A 50 10.28 8.32 17.57
C ILE A 50 11.58 8.91 17.03
N VAL A 51 12.56 9.12 17.92
CA VAL A 51 13.94 9.43 17.55
C VAL A 51 14.74 8.13 17.57
N ASN A 52 15.10 7.63 16.40
CA ASN A 52 15.81 6.35 16.24
C ASN A 52 17.32 6.53 16.02
N LYS A 53 18.07 5.47 16.23
CA LYS A 53 19.54 5.41 16.13
C LYS A 53 20.25 6.25 17.19
N VAL A 54 19.67 6.35 18.39
CA VAL A 54 20.30 7.09 19.51
C VAL A 54 21.62 6.46 20.00
N ASP A 55 21.94 5.26 19.55
CA ASP A 55 23.20 4.55 19.82
C ASP A 55 24.38 5.04 18.97
N LEU A 56 24.15 5.87 17.95
CA LEU A 56 25.23 6.38 17.11
C LEU A 56 26.03 7.48 17.81
N PRO A 57 27.37 7.50 17.64
CA PRO A 57 28.21 8.57 18.19
C PRO A 57 27.86 9.96 17.65
N SER A 58 27.26 10.04 16.46
CA SER A 58 26.84 11.29 15.81
C SER A 58 25.37 11.65 16.11
N ALA A 59 24.71 10.91 16.99
CA ALA A 59 23.33 11.20 17.35
C ALA A 59 23.18 12.51 18.11
N MET A 60 22.21 13.32 17.74
CA MET A 60 21.82 14.59 18.39
C MET A 60 20.33 14.53 18.79
N PRO A 61 19.96 13.63 19.71
CA PRO A 61 18.55 13.36 20.00
C PRO A 61 17.78 14.60 20.47
N GLU A 62 18.40 15.48 21.28
CA GLU A 62 17.77 16.71 21.76
C GLU A 62 17.40 17.67 20.62
N GLU A 63 18.31 17.87 19.66
CA GLU A 63 18.05 18.73 18.49
C GLU A 63 16.97 18.17 17.58
N VAL A 64 16.96 16.84 17.41
CA VAL A 64 15.93 16.17 16.60
C VAL A 64 14.57 16.18 17.29
N GLU A 65 14.53 16.06 18.61
CA GLU A 65 13.29 16.25 19.39
C GLU A 65 12.73 17.66 19.23
N ASP A 66 13.60 18.70 19.26
CA ASP A 66 13.17 20.09 19.02
C ASP A 66 12.53 20.26 17.63
N GLN A 67 13.12 19.63 16.59
CA GLN A 67 12.55 19.63 15.24
C GLN A 67 11.16 18.93 15.20
N ILE A 68 11.01 17.81 15.91
CA ILE A 68 9.74 17.07 15.97
C ILE A 68 8.69 17.89 16.71
N ILE A 69 9.04 18.54 17.82
CA ILE A 69 8.15 19.43 18.58
C ILE A 69 7.67 20.60 17.72
N GLU A 70 8.58 21.24 16.97
CA GLU A 70 8.23 22.32 16.05
C GLU A 70 7.27 21.84 14.94
N LEU A 71 7.46 20.62 14.42
CA LEU A 71 6.66 20.05 13.33
C LEU A 71 5.28 19.58 13.78
N LEU A 72 5.18 18.90 14.95
CA LEU A 72 3.95 18.26 15.44
C LEU A 72 3.20 19.08 16.49
N GLY A 73 3.87 19.99 17.19
CA GLY A 73 3.32 20.68 18.35
C GLY A 73 3.10 19.78 19.57
N CYS A 74 3.79 18.63 19.64
CA CYS A 74 3.69 17.68 20.74
C CYS A 74 4.61 18.03 21.91
N ASP A 75 4.36 17.44 23.09
CA ASP A 75 5.27 17.55 24.22
C ASP A 75 6.49 16.64 24.04
N ARG A 76 7.66 17.07 24.54
CA ARG A 76 8.89 16.25 24.50
C ARG A 76 8.73 14.88 25.14
N SER A 77 7.89 14.76 26.15
CA SER A 77 7.60 13.50 26.85
C SER A 77 6.86 12.48 26.00
N GLU A 78 6.25 12.89 24.88
CA GLU A 78 5.58 12.02 23.94
C GLU A 78 6.54 11.38 22.95
N ILE A 79 7.77 11.93 22.83
CA ILE A 79 8.77 11.45 21.89
C ILE A 79 9.55 10.29 22.49
N ILE A 80 9.57 9.15 21.80
CA ILE A 80 10.28 7.95 22.25
C ILE A 80 11.67 7.91 21.64
N ARG A 81 12.72 7.82 22.51
CA ARG A 81 14.10 7.56 22.07
C ARG A 81 14.31 6.08 21.87
N ALA A 82 14.81 5.67 20.71
CA ALA A 82 14.97 4.27 20.37
C ALA A 82 16.25 3.97 19.58
N SER A 83 16.62 2.72 19.59
CA SER A 83 17.60 2.12 18.67
C SER A 83 17.11 0.77 18.20
N GLY A 84 16.73 0.67 16.95
CA GLY A 84 16.36 -0.60 16.33
C GLY A 84 17.52 -1.61 16.29
N LYS A 85 18.79 -1.12 16.38
CA LYS A 85 19.98 -1.98 16.41
C LYS A 85 20.20 -2.64 17.78
N THR A 86 20.02 -1.88 18.87
CA THR A 86 20.30 -2.35 20.24
C THR A 86 19.05 -2.86 20.96
N GLY A 87 17.85 -2.54 20.46
CA GLY A 87 16.58 -2.82 21.11
C GLY A 87 16.15 -1.76 22.13
N GLN A 88 16.97 -0.75 22.38
CA GLN A 88 16.63 0.34 23.31
C GLN A 88 15.32 1.03 22.87
N GLY A 89 14.38 1.23 23.79
CA GLY A 89 13.13 1.94 23.58
C GLY A 89 12.06 1.14 22.80
N VAL A 90 12.36 -0.06 22.29
CA VAL A 90 11.41 -0.86 21.48
C VAL A 90 10.18 -1.26 22.30
N ASP A 91 10.35 -1.66 23.57
CA ASP A 91 9.22 -1.99 24.45
C ASP A 91 8.29 -0.79 24.70
N GLN A 92 8.85 0.43 24.75
CA GLN A 92 8.07 1.66 24.90
C GLN A 92 7.27 1.95 23.62
N ILE A 93 7.85 1.72 22.43
CA ILE A 93 7.14 1.85 21.15
C ILE A 93 5.97 0.86 21.07
N LEU A 94 6.21 -0.42 21.38
CA LEU A 94 5.16 -1.44 21.35
C LEU A 94 4.02 -1.12 22.32
N ARG A 95 4.36 -0.60 23.53
CA ARG A 95 3.36 -0.16 24.48
C ARG A 95 2.58 1.04 23.97
N ALA A 96 3.25 2.06 23.42
CA ALA A 96 2.60 3.24 22.86
C ALA A 96 1.63 2.86 21.71
N ILE A 97 1.98 1.91 20.85
CA ILE A 97 1.09 1.40 19.82
C ILE A 97 -0.19 0.86 20.44
N VAL A 98 -0.08 0.00 21.46
CA VAL A 98 -1.25 -0.63 22.10
C VAL A 98 -2.13 0.37 22.87
N GLU A 99 -1.50 1.38 23.48
CA GLU A 99 -2.20 2.35 24.35
C GLU A 99 -2.79 3.53 23.57
N GLN A 100 -2.17 3.95 22.45
CA GLN A 100 -2.49 5.20 21.76
C GLN A 100 -3.21 4.98 20.42
N VAL A 101 -2.86 3.92 19.66
CA VAL A 101 -3.49 3.68 18.36
C VAL A 101 -4.89 3.11 18.58
N PRO A 102 -5.95 3.74 18.02
CA PRO A 102 -7.31 3.25 18.19
C PRO A 102 -7.50 1.90 17.50
N ALA A 103 -8.43 1.11 18.03
CA ALA A 103 -8.85 -0.10 17.33
C ALA A 103 -9.50 0.26 15.99
N PRO A 104 -9.38 -0.61 14.96
CA PRO A 104 -10.05 -0.39 13.68
C PRO A 104 -11.55 -0.14 13.86
N ALA A 105 -12.06 0.91 13.22
CA ALA A 105 -13.48 1.20 13.18
C ALA A 105 -14.18 0.29 12.16
N GLY A 106 -15.48 0.02 12.36
CA GLY A 106 -16.30 -0.74 11.44
C GLY A 106 -17.36 -1.56 12.16
N ASP A 107 -18.32 -2.07 11.39
CA ASP A 107 -19.43 -2.88 11.90
C ASP A 107 -19.26 -4.33 11.40
N PRO A 108 -19.00 -5.31 12.30
CA PRO A 108 -18.83 -6.70 11.93
C PRO A 108 -20.14 -7.36 11.44
N ASP A 109 -21.32 -6.81 11.74
CA ASP A 109 -22.62 -7.32 11.35
C ASP A 109 -23.18 -6.69 10.07
N ALA A 110 -22.50 -5.64 9.58
CA ALA A 110 -22.85 -4.98 8.31
C ALA A 110 -22.53 -5.85 7.09
N PRO A 111 -23.07 -5.52 5.90
CA PRO A 111 -22.62 -6.11 4.64
C PRO A 111 -21.12 -5.97 4.44
N LEU A 112 -20.49 -7.03 3.88
CA LEU A 112 -19.06 -7.04 3.62
C LEU A 112 -18.62 -5.85 2.77
N GLN A 113 -17.59 -5.16 3.24
CA GLN A 113 -16.83 -4.16 2.49
C GLN A 113 -15.35 -4.35 2.78
N CYS A 114 -14.59 -4.81 1.76
CA CYS A 114 -13.13 -4.85 1.83
C CYS A 114 -12.54 -3.85 0.83
N LEU A 115 -11.63 -3.00 1.27
CA LEU A 115 -10.88 -2.09 0.41
C LEU A 115 -9.62 -2.80 -0.10
N ILE A 116 -9.49 -2.96 -1.42
CA ILE A 116 -8.27 -3.46 -2.05
C ILE A 116 -7.24 -2.34 -2.06
N PHE A 117 -6.12 -2.51 -1.34
CA PHE A 117 -5.06 -1.51 -1.31
C PHE A 117 -3.82 -1.92 -2.12
N ASP A 118 -3.67 -3.21 -2.46
CA ASP A 118 -2.57 -3.71 -3.28
C ASP A 118 -2.92 -5.04 -3.95
N SER A 119 -2.12 -5.45 -4.94
CA SER A 119 -2.24 -6.77 -5.55
C SER A 119 -0.90 -7.24 -6.10
N VAL A 120 -0.71 -8.57 -6.16
CA VAL A 120 0.48 -9.16 -6.75
C VAL A 120 0.08 -10.31 -7.69
N PHE A 121 0.87 -10.48 -8.75
CA PHE A 121 0.71 -11.61 -9.65
C PHE A 121 1.57 -12.78 -9.19
N ASN A 122 0.95 -13.93 -9.00
CA ASN A 122 1.61 -15.19 -8.73
C ASN A 122 1.39 -16.16 -9.90
N PRO A 123 2.44 -16.70 -10.55
CA PRO A 123 2.31 -17.57 -11.72
C PRO A 123 1.47 -18.83 -11.49
N PHE A 124 1.39 -19.31 -10.25
CA PHE A 124 0.69 -20.55 -9.89
C PHE A 124 -0.71 -20.31 -9.32
N ARG A 125 -0.92 -19.18 -8.64
CA ARG A 125 -2.15 -18.88 -7.90
C ARG A 125 -3.01 -17.77 -8.54
N GLY A 126 -2.50 -17.15 -9.63
CA GLY A 126 -3.13 -16.00 -10.26
C GLY A 126 -2.89 -14.71 -9.45
N ILE A 127 -3.85 -13.80 -9.52
CA ILE A 127 -3.78 -12.53 -8.80
C ILE A 127 -4.17 -12.74 -7.34
N ILE A 128 -3.32 -12.26 -6.44
CA ILE A 128 -3.57 -12.19 -5.01
C ILE A 128 -3.90 -10.73 -4.70
N ALA A 129 -5.13 -10.44 -4.31
CA ALA A 129 -5.52 -9.10 -3.90
C ALA A 129 -5.37 -8.95 -2.39
N TYR A 130 -4.68 -7.87 -1.97
CA TYR A 130 -4.53 -7.50 -0.57
C TYR A 130 -5.60 -6.47 -0.20
N PHE A 131 -6.27 -6.71 0.92
CA PHE A 131 -7.39 -5.88 1.33
C PHE A 131 -7.41 -5.63 2.84
N LYS A 132 -8.10 -4.55 3.23
CA LYS A 132 -8.56 -4.30 4.60
C LYS A 132 -10.06 -4.55 4.67
N VAL A 133 -10.50 -5.34 5.67
CA VAL A 133 -11.92 -5.49 5.95
C VAL A 133 -12.40 -4.27 6.74
N VAL A 134 -13.21 -3.43 6.11
CA VAL A 134 -13.79 -2.25 6.76
C VAL A 134 -15.07 -2.63 7.51
N ASN A 135 -15.94 -3.43 6.88
CA ASN A 135 -17.17 -3.91 7.49
C ASN A 135 -17.41 -5.39 7.18
N GLY A 136 -18.10 -6.09 8.08
CA GLY A 136 -18.47 -7.48 7.89
C GLY A 136 -17.34 -8.46 8.05
N SER A 137 -17.43 -9.60 7.39
CA SER A 137 -16.38 -10.63 7.33
C SER A 137 -16.42 -11.36 6.00
N ILE A 138 -15.30 -11.95 5.60
CA ILE A 138 -15.16 -12.79 4.41
C ILE A 138 -14.63 -14.15 4.80
N ARG A 139 -15.17 -15.22 4.20
CA ARG A 139 -14.79 -16.60 4.45
C ARG A 139 -14.31 -17.28 3.18
N LYS A 140 -13.51 -18.30 3.37
CA LYS A 140 -13.20 -19.23 2.28
C LYS A 140 -14.49 -19.85 1.73
N GLY A 141 -14.65 -19.79 0.40
CA GLY A 141 -15.81 -20.29 -0.32
C GLY A 141 -16.96 -19.28 -0.50
N ASP A 142 -16.82 -18.07 0.05
CA ASP A 142 -17.80 -17.01 -0.19
C ASP A 142 -17.82 -16.60 -1.67
N HIS A 143 -19.04 -16.35 -2.19
CA HIS A 143 -19.21 -15.77 -3.52
C HIS A 143 -19.24 -14.26 -3.40
N VAL A 144 -18.22 -13.61 -3.97
CA VAL A 144 -17.94 -12.18 -3.81
C VAL A 144 -17.98 -11.45 -5.14
N LYS A 145 -18.29 -10.15 -5.06
CA LYS A 145 -18.31 -9.22 -6.20
C LYS A 145 -17.29 -8.10 -5.93
N PHE A 146 -16.53 -7.78 -6.96
CA PHE A 146 -15.68 -6.59 -7.06
C PHE A 146 -16.52 -5.47 -7.67
N ILE A 147 -16.80 -4.41 -6.92
CA ILE A 147 -17.83 -3.43 -7.28
C ILE A 147 -17.44 -2.63 -8.53
N ALA A 148 -16.19 -2.14 -8.63
CA ALA A 148 -15.76 -1.29 -9.73
C ALA A 148 -15.61 -2.06 -11.05
N THR A 149 -15.20 -3.33 -11.00
CA THR A 149 -15.05 -4.17 -12.21
C THR A 149 -16.29 -4.96 -12.52
N GLU A 150 -17.29 -4.98 -11.63
CA GLU A 150 -18.55 -5.76 -11.70
C GLU A 150 -18.33 -7.27 -11.88
N LYS A 151 -17.16 -7.79 -11.53
CA LYS A 151 -16.79 -9.20 -11.63
C LYS A 151 -17.11 -9.95 -10.35
N GLU A 152 -17.49 -11.21 -10.51
CA GLU A 152 -17.85 -12.10 -9.41
C GLU A 152 -16.92 -13.32 -9.39
N TYR A 153 -16.51 -13.72 -8.18
CA TYR A 153 -15.60 -14.84 -7.98
C TYR A 153 -15.90 -15.58 -6.68
N ASP A 154 -15.46 -16.82 -6.62
CA ASP A 154 -15.42 -17.56 -5.36
C ASP A 154 -14.10 -17.26 -4.64
N ALA A 155 -14.15 -17.08 -3.34
CA ALA A 155 -12.98 -16.91 -2.48
C ALA A 155 -12.33 -18.27 -2.23
N ASP A 156 -11.46 -18.73 -3.14
CA ASP A 156 -10.79 -20.05 -3.04
C ASP A 156 -9.94 -20.14 -1.78
N GLU A 157 -9.30 -19.05 -1.41
CA GLU A 157 -8.56 -18.89 -0.18
C GLU A 157 -8.64 -17.46 0.33
N VAL A 158 -8.79 -17.30 1.63
CA VAL A 158 -8.64 -16.03 2.35
C VAL A 158 -7.68 -16.22 3.52
N GLY A 159 -7.04 -15.15 3.96
CA GLY A 159 -6.13 -15.19 5.08
C GLY A 159 -5.69 -13.81 5.51
N VAL A 160 -4.85 -13.75 6.53
CA VAL A 160 -4.28 -12.50 7.06
C VAL A 160 -2.84 -12.33 6.61
N LEU A 161 -2.42 -11.07 6.49
CA LEU A 161 -1.04 -10.71 6.21
C LEU A 161 -0.30 -10.52 7.54
N ARG A 162 0.74 -11.32 7.72
CA ARG A 162 1.75 -11.17 8.78
C ARG A 162 3.13 -11.09 8.12
N LEU A 163 4.17 -11.69 8.71
CA LEU A 163 5.44 -11.86 8.00
C LEU A 163 5.25 -12.67 6.70
N ASP A 164 4.38 -13.67 6.78
CA ASP A 164 3.92 -14.46 5.64
C ASP A 164 2.39 -14.39 5.52
N MET A 165 1.86 -14.89 4.41
CA MET A 165 0.41 -15.09 4.22
C MET A 165 -0.04 -16.28 5.08
N GLU A 166 -0.92 -16.04 6.05
CA GLU A 166 -1.52 -17.08 6.89
C GLU A 166 -2.96 -17.35 6.46
N PRO A 167 -3.26 -18.52 5.85
CA PRO A 167 -4.63 -18.89 5.52
C PRO A 167 -5.53 -18.94 6.77
N ARG A 168 -6.76 -18.45 6.61
CA ARG A 168 -7.78 -18.43 7.65
C ARG A 168 -9.10 -18.96 7.09
N SER A 169 -9.96 -19.47 7.98
CA SER A 169 -11.35 -19.79 7.61
C SER A 169 -12.19 -18.52 7.42
N GLU A 170 -11.84 -17.46 8.13
CA GLU A 170 -12.56 -16.18 8.14
C GLU A 170 -11.58 -15.03 8.40
N VAL A 171 -11.81 -13.88 7.74
CA VAL A 171 -11.12 -12.60 7.94
C VAL A 171 -12.20 -11.57 8.27
N LYS A 172 -12.02 -10.79 9.35
CA LYS A 172 -13.06 -9.97 9.97
C LYS A 172 -12.76 -8.48 9.88
N THR A 173 -13.78 -7.68 10.20
CA THR A 173 -13.66 -6.22 10.36
C THR A 173 -12.38 -5.84 11.12
N GLY A 174 -11.58 -4.95 10.52
CA GLY A 174 -10.30 -4.48 11.04
C GLY A 174 -9.08 -5.30 10.60
N ASP A 175 -9.28 -6.53 10.13
CA ASP A 175 -8.16 -7.34 9.66
C ASP A 175 -7.63 -6.83 8.30
N VAL A 176 -6.33 -6.93 8.14
CA VAL A 176 -5.63 -6.80 6.86
C VAL A 176 -5.31 -8.19 6.34
N GLY A 177 -5.84 -8.50 5.17
CA GLY A 177 -5.79 -9.85 4.63
C GLY A 177 -5.59 -9.91 3.13
N TYR A 178 -5.75 -11.11 2.61
CA TYR A 178 -5.65 -11.39 1.18
C TYR A 178 -6.76 -12.34 0.71
N ILE A 179 -7.06 -12.27 -0.59
CA ILE A 179 -7.94 -13.22 -1.28
C ILE A 179 -7.23 -13.77 -2.51
N ILE A 180 -7.47 -15.06 -2.74
CA ILE A 180 -7.11 -15.78 -3.96
C ILE A 180 -8.39 -16.34 -4.55
N SER A 181 -8.66 -16.00 -5.81
CA SER A 181 -9.89 -16.34 -6.51
C SER A 181 -9.62 -16.82 -7.93
N GLY A 182 -8.41 -17.28 -8.22
CA GLY A 182 -8.03 -17.78 -9.55
C GLY A 182 -8.05 -16.73 -10.67
N ILE A 183 -8.08 -15.45 -10.34
CA ILE A 183 -8.13 -14.34 -11.31
C ILE A 183 -6.81 -14.29 -12.07
N LYS A 184 -6.86 -14.23 -13.41
CA LYS A 184 -5.67 -14.27 -14.28
C LYS A 184 -5.41 -12.95 -14.99
N THR A 185 -6.39 -12.07 -15.06
CA THR A 185 -6.36 -10.85 -15.86
C THR A 185 -6.30 -9.62 -14.96
N SER A 186 -5.28 -8.78 -15.15
CA SER A 186 -5.07 -7.55 -14.38
C SER A 186 -6.25 -6.59 -14.38
N ARG A 187 -6.97 -6.54 -15.47
CA ARG A 187 -8.15 -5.65 -15.61
C ARG A 187 -9.34 -6.02 -14.72
N GLU A 188 -9.31 -7.19 -14.11
CA GLU A 188 -10.38 -7.70 -13.25
C GLU A 188 -10.18 -7.39 -11.77
N VAL A 189 -8.98 -6.92 -11.39
CA VAL A 189 -8.66 -6.44 -10.02
C VAL A 189 -8.11 -5.04 -10.12
N LYS A 190 -8.79 -4.10 -9.48
CA LYS A 190 -8.36 -2.69 -9.44
C LYS A 190 -8.03 -2.32 -8.00
N VAL A 191 -6.86 -1.72 -7.78
CA VAL A 191 -6.50 -1.12 -6.49
C VAL A 191 -7.48 0.03 -6.22
N GLY A 192 -8.01 0.09 -5.00
CA GLY A 192 -9.10 1.01 -4.61
C GLY A 192 -10.50 0.46 -4.82
N ASP A 193 -10.65 -0.75 -5.43
CA ASP A 193 -11.96 -1.39 -5.56
C ASP A 193 -12.45 -1.95 -4.21
N THR A 194 -13.76 -2.16 -4.12
CA THR A 194 -14.44 -2.74 -2.95
C THR A 194 -14.91 -4.14 -3.26
N ILE A 195 -14.54 -5.10 -2.40
CA ILE A 195 -15.09 -6.46 -2.42
C ILE A 195 -16.32 -6.50 -1.51
N THR A 196 -17.40 -7.09 -2.00
CA THR A 196 -18.65 -7.34 -1.24
C THR A 196 -19.21 -8.73 -1.56
N HIS A 197 -20.17 -9.22 -0.74
CA HIS A 197 -20.87 -10.47 -1.04
C HIS A 197 -21.91 -10.27 -2.15
N VAL A 198 -22.04 -11.25 -3.05
CA VAL A 198 -23.09 -11.24 -4.08
C VAL A 198 -24.48 -11.35 -3.46
N ALA A 199 -24.64 -12.21 -2.46
CA ALA A 199 -25.94 -12.46 -1.82
C ALA A 199 -26.46 -11.30 -0.96
N LYS A 200 -25.55 -10.51 -0.35
CA LYS A 200 -25.90 -9.35 0.51
C LYS A 200 -24.91 -8.22 0.19
N PRO A 201 -25.03 -7.57 -0.97
CA PRO A 201 -24.08 -6.56 -1.39
C PRO A 201 -24.16 -5.30 -0.52
N ALA A 202 -23.03 -4.65 -0.31
CA ALA A 202 -22.99 -3.31 0.23
C ALA A 202 -23.65 -2.33 -0.74
N LYS A 203 -24.29 -1.31 -0.20
CA LYS A 203 -25.01 -0.30 -1.00
C LYS A 203 -24.07 0.63 -1.75
N GLU A 204 -22.91 0.90 -1.17
CA GLU A 204 -21.92 1.85 -1.67
C GLU A 204 -20.52 1.23 -1.62
N ALA A 205 -19.69 1.58 -2.60
CA ALA A 205 -18.27 1.27 -2.56
C ALA A 205 -17.57 2.14 -1.52
N ILE A 206 -16.47 1.63 -0.95
CA ILE A 206 -15.56 2.46 -0.14
C ILE A 206 -14.92 3.49 -1.08
N ALA A 207 -14.66 4.71 -0.59
CA ALA A 207 -13.89 5.68 -1.34
C ALA A 207 -12.51 5.08 -1.67
N GLY A 208 -12.23 4.94 -2.97
CA GLY A 208 -10.97 4.39 -3.45
C GLY A 208 -9.85 5.43 -3.41
N PHE A 209 -8.71 5.05 -3.99
CA PHE A 209 -7.56 5.95 -4.10
C PHE A 209 -7.72 6.88 -5.29
N GLU A 210 -7.18 8.10 -5.18
CA GLU A 210 -7.07 9.02 -6.32
C GLU A 210 -6.17 8.41 -7.40
N GLU A 211 -6.56 8.59 -8.66
CA GLU A 211 -5.73 8.17 -9.79
C GLU A 211 -4.48 9.03 -9.87
N VAL A 212 -3.32 8.39 -9.82
CA VAL A 212 -2.04 9.09 -9.94
C VAL A 212 -1.76 9.40 -11.41
N LYS A 213 -1.36 10.64 -11.68
CA LYS A 213 -0.98 11.06 -13.03
C LYS A 213 0.51 10.86 -13.24
N PRO A 214 0.92 10.15 -14.29
CA PRO A 214 2.32 10.02 -14.64
C PRO A 214 2.98 11.39 -14.90
N MET A 215 4.21 11.55 -14.43
CA MET A 215 5.01 12.77 -14.61
C MET A 215 6.12 12.60 -15.65
N VAL A 216 6.57 11.35 -15.87
CA VAL A 216 7.62 11.01 -16.83
C VAL A 216 7.08 9.99 -17.81
N PHE A 217 7.42 10.13 -19.09
CA PHE A 217 7.01 9.20 -20.13
C PHE A 217 8.22 8.68 -20.88
N ALA A 218 8.22 7.38 -21.21
CA ALA A 218 9.19 6.76 -22.07
C ALA A 218 8.54 5.76 -23.02
N GLY A 219 9.07 5.66 -24.24
CA GLY A 219 8.70 4.62 -25.19
C GLY A 219 9.50 3.34 -24.90
N VAL A 220 8.82 2.22 -24.76
CA VAL A 220 9.40 0.88 -24.58
C VAL A 220 9.09 0.05 -25.82
N TYR A 221 10.12 -0.42 -26.50
CA TYR A 221 9.99 -1.16 -27.76
C TYR A 221 10.70 -2.51 -27.64
N PRO A 222 10.12 -3.59 -28.18
CA PRO A 222 10.81 -4.86 -28.23
C PRO A 222 11.99 -4.78 -29.23
N ILE A 223 13.05 -5.56 -28.99
CA ILE A 223 14.18 -5.67 -29.91
C ILE A 223 13.74 -6.35 -31.21
N GLU A 224 13.00 -7.46 -31.07
CA GLU A 224 12.43 -8.17 -32.20
C GLU A 224 10.92 -7.87 -32.30
N ALA A 225 10.41 -7.57 -33.48
CA ALA A 225 9.00 -7.21 -33.67
C ALA A 225 8.02 -8.31 -33.22
N GLU A 226 8.46 -9.57 -33.28
CA GLU A 226 7.70 -10.74 -32.85
C GLU A 226 7.42 -10.75 -31.34
N ASP A 227 8.23 -10.07 -30.53
CA ASP A 227 8.10 -9.98 -29.08
C ASP A 227 7.12 -8.92 -28.58
N PHE A 228 6.40 -8.24 -29.47
CA PHE A 228 5.43 -7.21 -29.08
C PHE A 228 4.35 -7.72 -28.10
N GLU A 229 3.79 -8.90 -28.36
CA GLU A 229 2.77 -9.49 -27.49
C GLU A 229 3.36 -10.00 -26.15
N ASN A 230 4.64 -10.45 -26.16
CA ASN A 230 5.36 -10.82 -24.94
C ASN A 230 5.60 -9.58 -24.07
N LEU A 231 6.00 -8.47 -24.69
CA LEU A 231 6.19 -7.18 -24.01
C LEU A 231 4.87 -6.68 -23.41
N ARG A 232 3.75 -6.74 -24.16
CA ARG A 232 2.42 -6.40 -23.64
C ARG A 232 2.09 -7.20 -22.39
N THR A 233 2.21 -8.52 -22.46
CA THR A 233 1.91 -9.41 -21.34
C THR A 233 2.80 -9.12 -20.11
N SER A 234 4.06 -8.76 -20.35
CA SER A 234 4.99 -8.41 -19.29
C SER A 234 4.62 -7.08 -18.61
N LEU A 235 4.25 -6.06 -19.39
CA LEU A 235 3.77 -4.78 -18.86
C LEU A 235 2.44 -4.94 -18.09
N GLU A 236 1.51 -5.77 -18.59
CA GLU A 236 0.26 -6.09 -17.87
C GLU A 236 0.52 -6.77 -16.51
N LYS A 237 1.48 -7.69 -16.44
CA LYS A 237 1.89 -8.34 -15.19
C LYS A 237 2.60 -7.36 -14.26
N LEU A 238 3.47 -6.50 -14.79
CA LEU A 238 4.17 -5.50 -14.01
C LEU A 238 3.19 -4.50 -13.40
N GLN A 239 2.17 -4.06 -14.15
CA GLN A 239 1.13 -3.15 -13.67
C GLN A 239 0.31 -3.72 -12.50
N LEU A 240 0.25 -5.05 -12.34
CA LEU A 240 -0.36 -5.68 -11.15
C LEU A 240 0.47 -5.46 -9.89
N ASN A 241 1.78 -5.48 -10.02
CA ASN A 241 2.70 -5.25 -8.90
C ASN A 241 2.97 -3.75 -8.69
N ASP A 242 2.70 -2.94 -9.70
CA ASP A 242 2.92 -1.50 -9.72
C ASP A 242 1.70 -0.77 -10.33
N ALA A 243 0.73 -0.48 -9.50
CA ALA A 243 -0.52 0.17 -9.92
C ALA A 243 -0.33 1.61 -10.42
N SER A 244 0.84 2.21 -10.23
CA SER A 244 1.19 3.54 -10.71
C SER A 244 1.70 3.55 -12.15
N LEU A 245 2.16 2.40 -12.66
CA LEU A 245 2.60 2.24 -14.03
C LEU A 245 1.40 2.32 -14.99
N THR A 246 1.47 3.22 -15.95
CA THR A 246 0.50 3.30 -17.05
C THR A 246 1.20 2.99 -18.38
N PHE A 247 0.51 2.33 -19.29
CA PHE A 247 1.03 2.12 -20.63
C PHE A 247 -0.09 2.09 -21.68
N GLN A 248 0.25 2.52 -22.88
CA GLN A 248 -0.64 2.48 -24.03
C GLN A 248 0.17 2.14 -25.30
N PRO A 249 -0.44 1.45 -26.29
CA PRO A 249 0.22 1.16 -27.53
C PRO A 249 0.72 2.43 -28.22
N GLU A 250 1.93 2.38 -28.76
CA GLU A 250 2.57 3.45 -29.53
C GLU A 250 3.28 2.84 -30.74
N SER A 251 3.44 3.62 -31.80
CA SER A 251 4.23 3.22 -32.97
C SER A 251 5.27 4.28 -33.30
N SER A 252 6.47 3.83 -33.62
CA SER A 252 7.58 4.66 -34.10
C SER A 252 7.96 4.24 -35.52
N VAL A 253 8.22 5.21 -36.39
CA VAL A 253 8.69 4.93 -37.78
C VAL A 253 10.03 4.21 -37.77
N ALA A 254 10.88 4.48 -36.78
CA ALA A 254 12.21 3.89 -36.66
C ALA A 254 12.24 2.57 -35.87
N LEU A 255 11.39 2.43 -34.83
CA LEU A 255 11.43 1.33 -33.86
C LEU A 255 10.26 0.36 -34.00
N GLY A 256 9.28 0.64 -34.85
CA GLY A 256 8.08 -0.21 -35.00
C GLY A 256 7.03 -0.01 -33.91
N PHE A 257 6.36 -1.09 -33.53
CA PHE A 257 5.32 -1.08 -32.50
C PHE A 257 5.92 -1.28 -31.10
N GLY A 258 5.44 -0.49 -30.15
CA GLY A 258 5.83 -0.53 -28.74
C GLY A 258 4.77 0.05 -27.85
N PHE A 259 5.17 0.51 -26.68
CA PHE A 259 4.29 1.10 -25.68
C PHE A 259 4.85 2.40 -25.15
N ARG A 260 4.02 3.42 -25.07
CA ARG A 260 4.30 4.63 -24.29
C ARG A 260 3.94 4.34 -22.83
N CYS A 261 4.97 4.25 -21.99
CA CYS A 261 4.83 4.01 -20.56
C CYS A 261 4.90 5.34 -19.80
N GLY A 262 4.06 5.47 -18.77
CA GLY A 262 4.03 6.60 -17.85
C GLY A 262 4.46 6.19 -16.46
N PHE A 263 5.33 7.00 -15.85
CA PHE A 263 5.98 6.77 -14.56
C PHE A 263 5.79 7.96 -13.63
N LEU A 264 5.85 7.75 -12.32
CA LEU A 264 5.73 8.83 -11.31
C LEU A 264 6.96 9.74 -11.27
N GLY A 265 8.13 9.23 -11.66
CA GLY A 265 9.38 9.98 -11.70
C GLY A 265 10.48 9.21 -12.41
N LEU A 266 11.68 9.79 -12.41
CA LEU A 266 12.85 9.19 -13.08
C LEU A 266 13.33 7.92 -12.39
N LEU A 267 13.34 7.89 -11.05
CA LEU A 267 13.76 6.70 -10.30
C LEU A 267 12.77 5.55 -10.52
N HIS A 268 11.47 5.84 -10.57
CA HIS A 268 10.45 4.85 -10.89
C HIS A 268 10.72 4.25 -12.29
N MET A 269 11.02 5.08 -13.29
CA MET A 269 11.35 4.64 -14.64
C MET A 269 12.60 3.75 -14.66
N GLU A 270 13.67 4.13 -13.93
CA GLU A 270 14.92 3.36 -13.87
C GLU A 270 14.73 1.98 -13.22
N ILE A 271 13.82 1.85 -12.25
CA ILE A 271 13.54 0.56 -11.59
C ILE A 271 12.75 -0.37 -12.51
N VAL A 272 11.87 0.19 -13.35
CA VAL A 272 11.06 -0.60 -14.30
C VAL A 272 11.90 -1.04 -15.50
N GLN A 273 12.91 -0.29 -15.91
CA GLN A 273 13.81 -0.58 -17.02
C GLN A 273 14.74 -1.76 -16.71
#